data_762117a8ed879262007eca0109549c6a
#
_entry.id   762117a8ed879262007eca0109549c6a
#
_cell.length_a   1.000
_cell.length_b   1.000
_cell.length_c   1.000
_cell.angle_alpha   90.00
_cell.angle_beta   90.00
_cell.angle_gamma   90.00
#
_symmetry.space_group_name_H-M   'P 1'
#
loop_
_entity.id
_entity.type
_entity.pdbx_description
1 polymer ?
#
loop_
_entity_poly.entity_id
_entity_poly.type
_entity_poly.pdbx_seq_one_letter_code
_entity_poly.pdbx_strand_id
1 'polypeptide(L)'
;MKIRWYGQSAFLVSGSHRVAIDPFGPMDGAASRGLVFEYPPIVGLEADVLLITHEHRDHNAAEVVGGAPHTIRATAGTFASPVGTVVAVASDHDDAAGTQRGPNAIMCFGLDGLRLCHFGDFGQPALRPEQQEAIGAVDVLLLPVGGGPTIGGEASAAVVRALAPRLVVPMHYRTAAVNFLDPPDAFLEAVGGTVARLETSELDVDQVIGQPGSTTTVLLAPPS
;
A
#
# COMPACT_ATOMS: atom_id res chain seq x y z
N MET A 1 11.88 8.06 -10.20
CA MET A 1 10.77 8.13 -9.21
C MET A 1 11.18 7.46 -7.91
N LYS A 2 10.85 8.04 -6.73
CA LYS A 2 11.20 7.45 -5.43
C LYS A 2 9.95 7.04 -4.66
N ILE A 3 10.04 5.95 -3.89
CA ILE A 3 9.01 5.48 -2.98
C ILE A 3 9.61 5.42 -1.58
N ARG A 4 8.98 6.08 -0.61
CA ARG A 4 9.36 6.04 0.80
C ARG A 4 8.24 5.40 1.61
N TRP A 5 8.59 4.39 2.39
CA TRP A 5 7.70 3.72 3.33
C TRP A 5 7.85 4.32 4.74
N TYR A 6 6.74 4.72 5.33
CA TYR A 6 6.70 5.25 6.70
C TYR A 6 6.30 4.19 7.73
N GLY A 7 6.03 2.98 7.28
CA GLY A 7 5.48 1.90 8.10
C GLY A 7 4.02 1.61 7.79
N GLN A 8 3.50 0.48 8.23
CA GLN A 8 2.15 0.00 7.97
C GLN A 8 1.82 0.03 6.46
N SER A 9 0.83 0.81 6.05
CA SER A 9 0.49 1.07 4.64
C SER A 9 0.81 2.51 4.21
N ALA A 10 1.58 3.27 5.02
CA ALA A 10 1.86 4.67 4.77
C ALA A 10 3.05 4.86 3.81
N PHE A 11 2.81 5.53 2.69
CA PHE A 11 3.82 5.80 1.66
C PHE A 11 3.83 7.25 1.19
N LEU A 12 4.99 7.69 0.72
CA LEU A 12 5.16 8.85 -0.15
C LEU A 12 5.78 8.38 -1.46
N VAL A 13 5.09 8.63 -2.57
CA VAL A 13 5.62 8.47 -3.92
C VAL A 13 6.00 9.84 -4.46
N SER A 14 7.25 10.00 -4.84
CA SER A 14 7.81 11.29 -5.28
C SER A 14 8.39 11.19 -6.69
N GLY A 15 7.90 12.04 -7.58
CA GLY A 15 8.33 12.20 -8.95
C GLY A 15 8.04 13.63 -9.40
N SER A 16 7.38 13.80 -10.54
CA SER A 16 6.85 15.10 -11.00
C SER A 16 5.87 15.73 -10.01
N HIS A 17 5.21 14.90 -9.23
CA HIS A 17 4.35 15.26 -8.09
C HIS A 17 4.65 14.37 -6.90
N ARG A 18 4.16 14.77 -5.72
CA ARG A 18 4.23 14.00 -4.48
C ARG A 18 2.84 13.47 -4.13
N VAL A 19 2.74 12.15 -3.99
CA VAL A 19 1.51 11.45 -3.61
C VAL A 19 1.71 10.78 -2.27
N ALA A 20 1.04 11.26 -1.22
CA ALA A 20 0.98 10.60 0.09
C ALA A 20 -0.18 9.60 0.09
N ILE A 21 0.02 8.44 0.71
CA ILE A 21 -0.99 7.38 0.76
C ILE A 21 -1.05 6.85 2.19
N ASP A 22 -2.26 6.72 2.72
CA ASP A 22 -2.60 6.11 4.01
C ASP A 22 -1.69 6.54 5.19
N PRO A 23 -1.52 7.84 5.44
CA PRO A 23 -0.74 8.30 6.57
C PRO A 23 -1.40 7.92 7.91
N PHE A 24 -0.59 7.56 8.89
CA PHE A 24 -1.05 7.32 10.26
C PHE A 24 -0.64 8.46 11.21
N GLY A 25 -1.42 8.64 12.25
CA GLY A 25 -1.16 9.52 13.37
C GLY A 25 -0.78 8.76 14.64
N PRO A 26 -0.77 9.41 15.80
CA PRO A 26 -0.57 8.73 17.07
C PRO A 26 -1.61 7.64 17.30
N MET A 27 -1.15 6.42 17.60
CA MET A 27 -2.01 5.25 17.87
C MET A 27 -2.28 5.10 19.36
N ASP A 28 -2.79 6.17 20.00
CA ASP A 28 -3.10 6.20 21.42
C ASP A 28 -4.07 5.07 21.80
N GLY A 29 -3.75 4.34 22.88
CA GLY A 29 -4.56 3.23 23.35
C GLY A 29 -4.27 1.87 22.69
N ALA A 30 -3.36 1.77 21.73
CA ALA A 30 -2.94 0.49 21.18
C ALA A 30 -2.35 -0.42 22.28
N ALA A 31 -1.43 0.11 23.07
CA ALA A 31 -0.76 -0.58 24.15
C ALA A 31 -1.72 -1.13 25.22
N SER A 32 -2.81 -0.43 25.55
CA SER A 32 -3.82 -0.90 26.51
C SER A 32 -4.57 -2.16 26.03
N ARG A 33 -4.51 -2.46 24.75
CA ARG A 33 -5.07 -3.65 24.11
C ARG A 33 -4.02 -4.72 23.80
N GLY A 34 -2.78 -4.53 24.27
CA GLY A 34 -1.65 -5.43 23.99
C GLY A 34 -1.11 -5.34 22.56
N LEU A 35 -1.49 -4.30 21.83
CA LEU A 35 -1.00 -4.05 20.47
C LEU A 35 0.22 -3.14 20.50
N VAL A 36 1.25 -3.52 19.77
CA VAL A 36 2.43 -2.68 19.51
C VAL A 36 2.22 -1.97 18.18
N PHE A 37 2.34 -0.64 18.18
CA PHE A 37 2.41 0.19 16.99
C PHE A 37 3.38 1.34 17.30
N GLU A 38 4.65 1.13 16.97
CA GLU A 38 5.78 1.98 17.39
C GLU A 38 6.59 2.51 16.20
N TYR A 39 5.94 2.70 15.06
CA TYR A 39 6.59 3.40 13.95
C TYR A 39 6.89 4.85 14.34
N PRO A 40 8.01 5.41 13.87
CA PRO A 40 8.31 6.83 14.07
C PRO A 40 7.16 7.70 13.60
N PRO A 41 6.88 8.83 14.30
CA PRO A 41 5.84 9.75 13.86
C PRO A 41 6.16 10.32 12.47
N ILE A 42 5.14 10.44 11.65
CA ILE A 42 5.25 11.09 10.33
C ILE A 42 5.33 12.59 10.55
N VAL A 43 6.49 13.18 10.24
CA VAL A 43 6.74 14.62 10.39
C VAL A 43 7.27 15.22 9.09
N GLY A 44 6.85 16.45 8.77
CA GLY A 44 7.32 17.16 7.58
C GLY A 44 6.91 16.50 6.25
N LEU A 45 5.89 15.65 6.27
CA LEU A 45 5.32 15.07 5.06
C LEU A 45 4.50 16.14 4.34
N GLU A 46 4.91 16.48 3.14
CA GLU A 46 4.16 17.36 2.23
C GLU A 46 3.82 16.63 0.95
N ALA A 47 2.61 16.83 0.43
CA ALA A 47 2.16 16.20 -0.80
C ALA A 47 1.29 17.12 -1.65
N ASP A 48 1.20 16.83 -2.95
CA ASP A 48 0.30 17.48 -3.90
C ASP A 48 -1.04 16.72 -3.96
N VAL A 49 -0.99 15.40 -3.71
CA VAL A 49 -2.16 14.51 -3.65
C VAL A 49 -2.07 13.67 -2.39
N LEU A 50 -3.22 13.49 -1.71
CA LEU A 50 -3.39 12.58 -0.58
C LEU A 50 -4.45 11.54 -0.95
N LEU A 51 -4.09 10.26 -0.87
CA LEU A 51 -4.97 9.14 -1.07
C LEU A 51 -5.19 8.42 0.27
N ILE A 52 -6.45 8.23 0.65
CA ILE A 52 -6.84 7.47 1.85
C ILE A 52 -7.74 6.34 1.39
N THR A 53 -7.31 5.08 1.61
CA THR A 53 -8.01 3.89 1.14
C THR A 53 -9.25 3.57 1.95
N HIS A 54 -9.21 3.83 3.27
CA HIS A 54 -10.31 3.59 4.19
C HIS A 54 -10.14 4.37 5.51
N GLU A 55 -11.13 4.31 6.41
CA GLU A 55 -11.24 5.20 7.57
C GLU A 55 -10.70 4.61 8.89
N HIS A 56 -9.80 3.64 8.87
CA HIS A 56 -9.13 3.21 10.08
C HIS A 56 -8.02 4.18 10.49
N ARG A 57 -7.78 4.29 11.81
CA ARG A 57 -6.89 5.30 12.41
C ARG A 57 -5.43 5.20 11.99
N ASP A 58 -5.00 4.02 11.59
CA ASP A 58 -3.66 3.74 11.07
C ASP A 58 -3.52 4.01 9.56
N HIS A 59 -4.55 4.63 8.91
CA HIS A 59 -4.55 4.96 7.48
C HIS A 59 -5.06 6.37 7.16
N ASN A 60 -5.73 7.07 8.10
CA ASN A 60 -6.56 8.22 7.76
C ASN A 60 -6.12 9.55 8.37
N ALA A 61 -4.90 9.65 8.87
CA ALA A 61 -4.36 10.86 9.52
C ALA A 61 -3.99 11.96 8.51
N ALA A 62 -4.99 12.52 7.83
CA ALA A 62 -4.78 13.58 6.85
C ALA A 62 -4.06 14.82 7.42
N GLU A 63 -4.21 15.06 8.72
CA GLU A 63 -3.62 16.19 9.44
C GLU A 63 -2.09 16.17 9.52
N VAL A 64 -1.45 15.02 9.30
CA VAL A 64 0.03 14.94 9.29
C VAL A 64 0.62 15.32 7.94
N VAL A 65 -0.23 15.53 6.91
CA VAL A 65 0.19 15.86 5.55
C VAL A 65 0.04 17.35 5.29
N GLY A 66 1.14 18.04 5.08
CA GLY A 66 1.20 19.45 4.68
C GLY A 66 1.08 19.63 3.16
N GLY A 67 1.15 20.91 2.70
CA GLY A 67 1.08 21.25 1.29
C GLY A 67 -0.35 21.45 0.74
N ALA A 68 -1.39 21.32 1.58
CA ALA A 68 -2.80 21.41 1.17
C ALA A 68 -3.14 20.47 -0.02
N PRO A 69 -2.92 19.16 0.10
CA PRO A 69 -3.04 18.23 -1.01
C PRO A 69 -4.47 18.11 -1.53
N HIS A 70 -4.60 17.83 -2.83
CA HIS A 70 -5.86 17.31 -3.38
C HIS A 70 -6.15 15.94 -2.78
N THR A 71 -7.22 15.83 -1.99
CA THR A 71 -7.50 14.62 -1.20
C THR A 71 -8.60 13.78 -1.84
N ILE A 72 -8.31 12.48 -2.04
CA ILE A 72 -9.28 11.44 -2.42
C ILE A 72 -9.35 10.46 -1.26
N ARG A 73 -10.55 10.29 -0.66
CA ARG A 73 -10.67 9.66 0.63
C ARG A 73 -11.79 8.62 0.66
N ALA A 74 -11.43 7.36 0.92
CA ALA A 74 -12.31 6.23 1.24
C ALA A 74 -13.57 6.11 0.35
N THR A 75 -13.43 6.49 -0.93
CA THR A 75 -14.55 6.50 -1.88
C THR A 75 -14.11 5.87 -3.20
N ALA A 76 -14.85 4.87 -3.66
CA ALA A 76 -14.65 4.27 -4.97
C ALA A 76 -15.15 5.19 -6.09
N GLY A 77 -14.47 5.18 -7.22
CA GLY A 77 -14.80 5.98 -8.38
C GLY A 77 -13.58 6.41 -9.20
N THR A 78 -13.82 7.32 -10.12
CA THR A 78 -12.76 7.90 -10.97
C THR A 78 -12.69 9.40 -10.71
N PHE A 79 -11.51 9.88 -10.34
CA PHE A 79 -11.30 11.24 -9.88
C PHE A 79 -10.22 11.93 -10.69
N ALA A 80 -10.46 13.21 -11.04
CA ALA A 80 -9.40 14.06 -11.55
C ALA A 80 -8.52 14.56 -10.40
N SER A 81 -7.21 14.63 -10.62
CA SER A 81 -6.24 15.09 -9.63
C SER A 81 -5.03 15.74 -10.30
N PRO A 82 -4.10 16.37 -9.54
CA PRO A 82 -2.84 16.88 -10.09
C PRO A 82 -1.98 15.84 -10.83
N VAL A 83 -2.08 14.55 -10.47
CA VAL A 83 -1.40 13.45 -11.16
C VAL A 83 -2.22 12.85 -12.31
N GLY A 84 -3.26 13.55 -12.75
CA GLY A 84 -4.21 13.04 -13.74
C GLY A 84 -5.33 12.22 -13.10
N THR A 85 -5.75 11.16 -13.77
CA THR A 85 -6.85 10.32 -13.30
C THR A 85 -6.41 9.35 -12.22
N VAL A 86 -7.10 9.38 -11.08
CA VAL A 86 -7.03 8.35 -10.03
C VAL A 86 -8.28 7.47 -10.14
N VAL A 87 -8.08 6.16 -10.19
CA VAL A 87 -9.15 5.16 -10.15
C VAL A 87 -9.12 4.50 -8.78
N ALA A 88 -10.16 4.69 -8.00
CA ALA A 88 -10.35 4.05 -6.71
C ALA A 88 -11.33 2.89 -6.87
N VAL A 89 -10.84 1.66 -6.79
CA VAL A 89 -11.62 0.44 -7.02
C VAL A 89 -12.14 -0.07 -5.68
N ALA A 90 -13.47 -0.24 -5.57
CA ALA A 90 -14.09 -0.77 -4.36
C ALA A 90 -13.58 -2.17 -4.04
N SER A 91 -13.22 -2.41 -2.80
CA SER A 91 -12.84 -3.72 -2.27
C SER A 91 -13.26 -3.85 -0.80
N ASP A 92 -13.11 -5.05 -0.25
CA ASP A 92 -13.49 -5.33 1.13
C ASP A 92 -12.24 -5.48 2.01
N HIS A 93 -12.33 -5.00 3.25
CA HIS A 93 -11.28 -5.13 4.25
C HIS A 93 -11.36 -6.44 5.06
N ASP A 94 -12.20 -7.38 4.62
CA ASP A 94 -12.36 -8.69 5.24
C ASP A 94 -12.86 -9.73 4.21
N ASP A 95 -12.88 -10.99 4.62
CA ASP A 95 -13.37 -12.12 3.84
C ASP A 95 -14.91 -12.30 3.90
N ALA A 96 -15.59 -11.43 4.66
CA ALA A 96 -17.02 -11.42 4.88
C ALA A 96 -17.73 -10.25 4.15
N ALA A 97 -17.21 -9.85 2.97
CA ALA A 97 -17.75 -8.77 2.14
C ALA A 97 -17.84 -7.42 2.87
N GLY A 98 -16.81 -7.08 3.65
CA GLY A 98 -16.72 -5.80 4.36
C GLY A 98 -17.63 -5.66 5.58
N THR A 99 -18.31 -6.74 6.00
CA THR A 99 -19.27 -6.66 7.11
C THR A 99 -18.63 -6.61 8.50
N GLN A 100 -17.37 -6.98 8.61
CA GLN A 100 -16.62 -7.02 9.86
C GLN A 100 -15.70 -5.81 10.05
N ARG A 101 -15.00 -5.39 8.98
CA ARG A 101 -13.98 -4.33 9.01
C ARG A 101 -14.30 -3.14 8.11
N GLY A 102 -15.32 -3.27 7.28
CA GLY A 102 -15.78 -2.20 6.40
C GLY A 102 -15.20 -2.27 4.98
N PRO A 103 -15.48 -1.21 4.19
CA PRO A 103 -14.98 -1.09 2.83
C PRO A 103 -13.51 -0.67 2.82
N ASN A 104 -12.84 -1.01 1.73
CA ASN A 104 -11.52 -0.54 1.35
C ASN A 104 -11.56 -0.07 -0.11
N ALA A 105 -10.67 0.83 -0.51
CA ALA A 105 -10.51 1.26 -1.89
C ALA A 105 -9.08 0.99 -2.37
N ILE A 106 -8.95 0.25 -3.48
CA ILE A 106 -7.66 0.08 -4.15
C ILE A 106 -7.39 1.35 -4.96
N MET A 107 -6.31 2.07 -4.68
CA MET A 107 -5.98 3.34 -5.32
C MET A 107 -5.00 3.14 -6.47
N CYS A 108 -5.43 3.42 -7.71
CA CYS A 108 -4.60 3.30 -8.90
C CYS A 108 -4.43 4.66 -9.58
N PHE A 109 -3.18 5.04 -9.87
CA PHE A 109 -2.84 6.33 -10.49
C PHE A 109 -1.60 6.23 -11.38
N GLY A 110 -1.42 7.19 -12.26
CA GLY A 110 -0.21 7.33 -13.07
C GLY A 110 0.74 8.36 -12.48
N LEU A 111 2.05 8.08 -12.51
CA LEU A 111 3.10 9.06 -12.19
C LEU A 111 4.36 8.75 -13.01
N ASP A 112 4.91 9.76 -13.69
CA ASP A 112 6.14 9.67 -14.48
C ASP A 112 6.16 8.51 -15.50
N GLY A 113 5.00 8.24 -16.12
CA GLY A 113 4.85 7.18 -17.12
C GLY A 113 4.68 5.77 -16.55
N LEU A 114 4.66 5.60 -15.24
CA LEU A 114 4.38 4.32 -14.56
C LEU A 114 2.98 4.35 -13.95
N ARG A 115 2.30 3.19 -13.96
CA ARG A 115 1.03 2.99 -13.26
C ARG A 115 1.27 2.31 -11.92
N LEU A 116 0.88 2.99 -10.86
CA LEU A 116 1.00 2.52 -9.48
C LEU A 116 -0.37 2.07 -8.97
N CYS A 117 -0.37 1.06 -8.10
CA CYS A 117 -1.56 0.57 -7.45
C CYS A 117 -1.27 0.27 -5.98
N HIS A 118 -2.02 0.91 -5.08
CA HIS A 118 -1.95 0.69 -3.64
C HIS A 118 -3.21 -0.02 -3.17
N PHE A 119 -3.05 -1.18 -2.55
CA PHE A 119 -4.16 -2.06 -2.22
C PHE A 119 -4.84 -1.72 -0.89
N GLY A 120 -4.29 -0.78 -0.10
CA GLY A 120 -4.81 -0.50 1.24
C GLY A 120 -4.85 -1.77 2.08
N ASP A 121 -5.89 -1.91 2.88
CA ASP A 121 -6.13 -3.10 3.69
C ASP A 121 -7.06 -4.09 2.98
N PHE A 122 -6.65 -4.50 1.79
CA PHE A 122 -7.37 -5.52 1.02
C PHE A 122 -7.45 -6.84 1.80
N GLY A 123 -8.66 -7.26 2.17
CA GLY A 123 -8.90 -8.42 3.03
C GLY A 123 -9.77 -9.50 2.37
N GLN A 124 -10.34 -9.25 1.20
CA GLN A 124 -11.14 -10.25 0.49
C GLN A 124 -10.26 -11.39 -0.06
N PRO A 125 -10.76 -12.64 -0.16
CA PRO A 125 -9.93 -13.82 -0.40
C PRO A 125 -9.31 -13.86 -1.80
N ALA A 126 -9.88 -13.15 -2.78
CA ALA A 126 -9.36 -13.09 -4.15
C ALA A 126 -9.74 -11.77 -4.83
N LEU A 127 -8.94 -11.34 -5.78
CA LEU A 127 -9.26 -10.23 -6.67
C LEU A 127 -10.39 -10.64 -7.62
N ARG A 128 -11.48 -9.87 -7.67
CA ARG A 128 -12.62 -10.13 -8.53
C ARG A 128 -12.29 -9.73 -9.98
N PRO A 129 -12.88 -10.39 -10.99
CA PRO A 129 -12.61 -10.05 -12.39
C PRO A 129 -12.88 -8.59 -12.74
N GLU A 130 -13.97 -8.02 -12.25
CA GLU A 130 -14.32 -6.60 -12.46
C GLU A 130 -13.35 -5.63 -11.79
N GLN A 131 -12.75 -6.03 -10.65
CA GLN A 131 -11.69 -5.24 -10.01
C GLN A 131 -10.41 -5.32 -10.84
N GLN A 132 -10.04 -6.50 -11.32
CA GLN A 132 -8.86 -6.67 -12.17
C GLN A 132 -8.98 -5.86 -13.47
N GLU A 133 -10.16 -5.84 -14.09
CA GLU A 133 -10.42 -5.01 -15.26
C GLU A 133 -10.30 -3.50 -14.95
N ALA A 134 -10.88 -3.03 -13.85
CA ALA A 134 -10.83 -1.63 -13.43
C ALA A 134 -9.40 -1.18 -13.04
N ILE A 135 -8.63 -2.05 -12.40
CA ILE A 135 -7.21 -1.82 -12.06
C ILE A 135 -6.38 -1.71 -13.34
N GLY A 136 -6.58 -2.62 -14.31
CA GLY A 136 -5.82 -2.69 -15.55
C GLY A 136 -4.36 -3.09 -15.35
N ALA A 137 -3.49 -2.69 -16.29
CA ALA A 137 -2.05 -2.96 -16.18
C ALA A 137 -1.43 -2.19 -15.01
N VAL A 138 -0.50 -2.83 -14.29
CA VAL A 138 0.19 -2.25 -13.12
C VAL A 138 1.69 -2.39 -13.29
N ASP A 139 2.44 -1.30 -13.15
CA ASP A 139 3.90 -1.33 -13.11
C ASP A 139 4.41 -1.54 -11.68
N VAL A 140 3.83 -0.80 -10.72
CA VAL A 140 4.25 -0.82 -9.30
C VAL A 140 3.06 -1.15 -8.41
N LEU A 141 3.19 -2.22 -7.63
CA LEU A 141 2.16 -2.72 -6.72
C LEU A 141 2.61 -2.58 -5.26
N LEU A 142 1.87 -1.81 -4.46
CA LEU A 142 2.02 -1.72 -3.01
C LEU A 142 0.94 -2.63 -2.39
N LEU A 143 1.35 -3.75 -1.76
CA LEU A 143 0.46 -4.86 -1.43
C LEU A 143 0.57 -5.30 0.03
N PRO A 144 -0.54 -5.44 0.79
CA PRO A 144 -0.51 -6.02 2.13
C PRO A 144 -0.17 -7.52 2.04
N VAL A 145 0.70 -7.98 2.94
CA VAL A 145 1.18 -9.38 2.96
C VAL A 145 1.19 -10.02 4.34
N GLY A 146 0.80 -9.27 5.38
CA GLY A 146 0.92 -9.69 6.78
C GLY A 146 -0.30 -10.42 7.34
N GLY A 147 -1.24 -10.86 6.52
CA GLY A 147 -2.38 -11.64 7.00
C GLY A 147 -3.24 -10.91 8.05
N GLY A 148 -3.87 -11.68 8.94
CA GLY A 148 -4.69 -11.12 10.00
C GLY A 148 -5.89 -10.34 9.46
N PRO A 149 -5.87 -8.99 9.56
CA PRO A 149 -6.95 -8.16 9.04
C PRO A 149 -6.96 -8.04 7.50
N THR A 150 -5.90 -8.46 6.83
CA THR A 150 -5.71 -8.35 5.38
C THR A 150 -5.36 -9.70 4.77
N ILE A 151 -5.15 -9.73 3.46
CA ILE A 151 -4.56 -10.92 2.82
C ILE A 151 -3.09 -11.10 3.23
N GLY A 152 -2.59 -12.32 3.10
CA GLY A 152 -1.19 -12.66 3.34
C GLY A 152 -0.81 -13.94 2.60
N GLY A 153 0.48 -14.28 2.64
CA GLY A 153 1.00 -15.52 2.08
C GLY A 153 0.58 -15.75 0.63
N GLU A 154 -0.03 -16.91 0.38
CA GLU A 154 -0.47 -17.35 -0.96
C GLU A 154 -1.54 -16.44 -1.58
N ALA A 155 -2.45 -15.87 -0.79
CA ALA A 155 -3.48 -14.96 -1.32
C ALA A 155 -2.85 -13.68 -1.91
N SER A 156 -1.85 -13.11 -1.24
CA SER A 156 -1.10 -11.96 -1.75
C SER A 156 -0.29 -12.34 -3.00
N ALA A 157 0.36 -13.52 -3.01
CA ALA A 157 1.07 -14.01 -4.18
C ALA A 157 0.13 -14.26 -5.38
N ALA A 158 -1.10 -14.70 -5.14
CA ALA A 158 -2.11 -14.85 -6.19
C ALA A 158 -2.50 -13.51 -6.84
N VAL A 159 -2.59 -12.42 -6.06
CA VAL A 159 -2.80 -11.07 -6.59
C VAL A 159 -1.63 -10.65 -7.48
N VAL A 160 -0.38 -10.90 -7.06
CA VAL A 160 0.81 -10.61 -7.88
C VAL A 160 0.77 -11.36 -9.20
N ARG A 161 0.42 -12.66 -9.19
CA ARG A 161 0.29 -13.46 -10.41
C ARG A 161 -0.81 -12.95 -11.34
N ALA A 162 -1.94 -12.49 -10.77
CA ALA A 162 -3.07 -12.00 -11.55
C ALA A 162 -2.78 -10.66 -12.25
N LEU A 163 -2.04 -9.76 -11.59
CA LEU A 163 -1.72 -8.43 -12.11
C LEU A 163 -0.37 -8.37 -12.84
N ALA A 164 0.53 -9.33 -12.58
CA ALA A 164 1.87 -9.42 -13.16
C ALA A 164 2.63 -8.06 -13.17
N PRO A 165 2.73 -7.35 -12.03
CA PRO A 165 3.40 -6.05 -11.96
C PRO A 165 4.91 -6.21 -12.19
N ARG A 166 5.57 -5.13 -12.59
CA ARG A 166 7.04 -5.11 -12.75
C ARG A 166 7.77 -4.96 -11.42
N LEU A 167 7.13 -4.32 -10.45
CA LEU A 167 7.68 -4.11 -9.10
C LEU A 167 6.58 -4.37 -8.06
N VAL A 168 6.88 -5.16 -7.04
CA VAL A 168 6.05 -5.33 -5.84
C VAL A 168 6.81 -4.79 -4.63
N VAL A 169 6.15 -3.94 -3.87
CA VAL A 169 6.62 -3.50 -2.55
C VAL A 169 5.63 -4.02 -1.50
N PRO A 170 6.01 -5.06 -0.74
CA PRO A 170 5.20 -5.58 0.35
C PRO A 170 5.02 -4.54 1.46
N MET A 171 3.84 -4.50 2.04
CA MET A 171 3.49 -3.62 3.14
C MET A 171 2.59 -4.34 4.15
N HIS A 172 2.22 -3.68 5.26
CA HIS A 172 1.25 -4.17 6.25
C HIS A 172 1.59 -5.59 6.72
N TYR A 173 2.81 -5.76 7.24
CA TYR A 173 3.33 -7.03 7.79
C TYR A 173 4.07 -6.77 9.11
N ARG A 174 4.29 -7.84 9.88
CA ARG A 174 4.99 -7.77 11.18
C ARG A 174 6.40 -7.23 11.02
N THR A 175 6.71 -6.23 11.83
CA THR A 175 8.05 -5.66 12.03
C THR A 175 8.33 -5.56 13.53
N ALA A 176 9.49 -5.04 13.93
CA ALA A 176 9.73 -4.72 15.33
C ALA A 176 8.73 -3.68 15.90
N ALA A 177 8.19 -2.82 15.04
CA ALA A 177 7.24 -1.77 15.42
C ALA A 177 5.77 -2.23 15.46
N VAL A 178 5.43 -3.42 14.94
CA VAL A 178 4.05 -3.95 14.88
C VAL A 178 4.03 -5.44 15.19
N ASN A 179 3.22 -5.86 16.17
CA ASN A 179 3.18 -7.25 16.64
C ASN A 179 1.93 -8.07 16.23
N PHE A 180 0.88 -7.43 15.70
CA PHE A 180 -0.41 -8.06 15.44
C PHE A 180 -0.60 -8.56 13.99
N LEU A 181 0.45 -8.50 13.20
CA LEU A 181 0.49 -8.99 11.81
C LEU A 181 1.41 -10.21 11.72
N ASP A 182 1.33 -10.97 10.64
CA ASP A 182 2.27 -12.03 10.31
C ASP A 182 3.51 -11.47 9.61
N PRO A 183 4.68 -12.13 9.74
CA PRO A 183 5.87 -11.76 8.98
C PRO A 183 5.67 -11.99 7.48
N PRO A 184 6.49 -11.35 6.62
CA PRO A 184 6.33 -11.42 5.16
C PRO A 184 6.79 -12.76 4.57
N ASP A 185 7.36 -13.67 5.36
CA ASP A 185 8.07 -14.87 4.88
C ASP A 185 7.18 -15.78 4.04
N ALA A 186 5.95 -16.05 4.49
CA ALA A 186 5.00 -16.89 3.74
C ALA A 186 4.65 -16.30 2.35
N PHE A 187 4.58 -14.96 2.26
CA PHE A 187 4.40 -14.29 0.98
C PHE A 187 5.65 -14.41 0.11
N LEU A 188 6.84 -14.17 0.67
CA LEU A 188 8.10 -14.22 -0.08
C LEU A 188 8.38 -15.62 -0.63
N GLU A 189 8.01 -16.68 0.10
CA GLU A 189 8.07 -18.05 -0.37
C GLU A 189 7.07 -18.32 -1.51
N ALA A 190 5.82 -17.84 -1.36
CA ALA A 190 4.75 -18.10 -2.32
C ALA A 190 4.88 -17.29 -3.62
N VAL A 191 5.38 -16.04 -3.56
CA VAL A 191 5.52 -15.18 -4.74
C VAL A 191 6.64 -15.66 -5.66
N GLY A 192 7.71 -16.23 -5.09
CA GLY A 192 8.89 -16.67 -5.85
C GLY A 192 9.59 -15.55 -6.60
N GLY A 193 10.42 -15.91 -7.58
CA GLY A 193 11.10 -14.94 -8.43
C GLY A 193 12.22 -14.17 -7.74
N THR A 194 12.47 -12.95 -8.20
CA THR A 194 13.56 -12.10 -7.67
C THR A 194 13.05 -11.32 -6.45
N VAL A 195 13.68 -11.54 -5.30
CA VAL A 195 13.44 -10.80 -4.07
C VAL A 195 14.70 -10.01 -3.69
N ALA A 196 14.58 -8.69 -3.65
CA ALA A 196 15.62 -7.80 -3.13
C ALA A 196 15.23 -7.29 -1.73
N ARG A 197 16.19 -7.17 -0.82
CA ARG A 197 16.02 -6.58 0.51
C ARG A 197 16.88 -5.33 0.59
N LEU A 198 16.27 -4.20 0.94
CA LEU A 198 16.99 -2.94 1.12
C LEU A 198 17.16 -2.64 2.61
N GLU A 199 18.29 -2.05 2.95
CA GLU A 199 18.60 -1.59 4.32
C GLU A 199 17.99 -0.21 4.62
N THR A 200 17.12 0.29 3.74
CA THR A 200 16.46 1.60 3.86
C THR A 200 14.96 1.47 3.67
N SER A 201 14.21 2.42 4.21
CA SER A 201 12.76 2.55 3.99
C SER A 201 12.42 3.32 2.70
N GLU A 202 13.40 3.60 1.85
CA GLU A 202 13.23 4.33 0.59
C GLU A 202 13.89 3.56 -0.56
N LEU A 203 13.25 3.57 -1.71
CA LEU A 203 13.80 3.02 -2.96
C LEU A 203 13.69 4.03 -4.10
N ASP A 204 14.63 3.91 -5.04
CA ASP A 204 14.53 4.53 -6.36
C ASP A 204 13.99 3.48 -7.35
N VAL A 205 12.77 3.72 -7.83
CA VAL A 205 12.06 2.77 -8.71
C VAL A 205 12.85 2.44 -9.95
N ASP A 206 13.53 3.43 -10.55
CA ASP A 206 14.26 3.26 -11.80
C ASP A 206 15.48 2.30 -11.67
N GLN A 207 15.95 2.10 -10.43
CA GLN A 207 17.07 1.18 -10.15
C GLN A 207 16.64 -0.27 -9.93
N VAL A 208 15.34 -0.50 -9.57
CA VAL A 208 14.88 -1.82 -9.11
C VAL A 208 13.73 -2.40 -9.94
N ILE A 209 13.04 -1.57 -10.72
CA ILE A 209 11.88 -2.01 -11.50
C ILE A 209 12.27 -3.06 -12.54
N GLY A 210 11.55 -4.18 -12.56
CA GLY A 210 11.76 -5.25 -13.54
C GLY A 210 11.45 -4.82 -14.97
N GLN A 211 11.99 -5.57 -15.92
CA GLN A 211 11.62 -5.41 -17.33
C GLN A 211 10.15 -5.82 -17.54
N PRO A 212 9.46 -5.33 -18.58
CA PRO A 212 8.13 -5.82 -18.93
C PRO A 212 8.11 -7.36 -19.02
N GLY A 213 7.15 -7.98 -18.32
CA GLY A 213 7.02 -9.44 -18.24
C GLY A 213 7.87 -10.11 -17.13
N SER A 214 8.60 -9.34 -16.34
CA SER A 214 9.29 -9.84 -15.13
C SER A 214 8.84 -9.07 -13.90
N THR A 215 8.67 -9.76 -12.78
CA THR A 215 8.31 -9.16 -11.49
C THR A 215 9.52 -9.19 -10.54
N THR A 216 9.85 -8.03 -9.98
CA THR A 216 10.80 -7.93 -8.87
C THR A 216 10.05 -7.58 -7.60
N THR A 217 10.27 -8.31 -6.52
CA THR A 217 9.77 -7.97 -5.18
C THR A 217 10.85 -7.26 -4.39
N VAL A 218 10.57 -6.08 -3.85
CA VAL A 218 11.52 -5.31 -3.03
C VAL A 218 10.98 -5.13 -1.63
N LEU A 219 11.63 -5.75 -0.66
CA LEU A 219 11.33 -5.58 0.75
C LEU A 219 12.16 -4.42 1.31
N LEU A 220 11.48 -3.38 1.78
CA LEU A 220 12.09 -2.22 2.41
C LEU A 220 12.40 -2.51 3.88
N ALA A 221 13.47 -1.91 4.42
CA ALA A 221 13.66 -1.88 5.85
C ALA A 221 12.57 -1.04 6.52
N PRO A 222 12.09 -1.44 7.72
CA PRO A 222 11.19 -0.60 8.50
C PRO A 222 11.82 0.76 8.78
N PRO A 223 11.02 1.84 8.80
CA PRO A 223 11.52 3.17 9.16
C PRO A 223 12.01 3.18 10.61
N SER A 224 13.08 3.92 10.89
CA SER A 224 13.75 4.05 12.20
C SER A 224 13.93 5.51 12.59
#